data_c12bd94fa7311018de6319df2da228a1
#
_entry.id   c12bd94fa7311018de6319df2da228a1
#
_cell.length_a   1.000
_cell.length_b   1.000
_cell.length_c   1.000
_cell.angle_alpha   90.00
_cell.angle_beta   90.00
_cell.angle_gamma   90.00
#
_symmetry.space_group_name_H-M   'P 1'
#
loop_
_entity.id
_entity.type
_entity.pdbx_description
1 polymer ?
#
loop_
_entity_poly.entity_id
_entity_poly.type
_entity_poly.pdbx_seq_one_letter_code
_entity_poly.pdbx_strand_id
1 'polypeptide(L)'
;MKIRLGLISWATGTLMLAAVSSCGASDTDPPPNSEPSSASPTAPTTSATPTSPSDAATADATSAVRNYFTVVDDLRSEPATGLKQLKAVATGAQLNAVETLIRRQRGEGQRQTGTTAISELKVQSVNLDNSDPDAGKVPTVAIDVCWDVSKVDVLDKRGESIVSPNRPDTGWTRYTVANYEYAANPTGGWRVATGQDLEKTPCAAS
;
A
#
# COMPACT_ATOMS: atom_id res chain seq x y z
N MET A 1 -19.51 20.73 -37.96
CA MET A 1 -18.81 20.07 -39.07
C MET A 1 -18.53 18.62 -38.67
N LYS A 2 -19.09 17.76 -39.47
CA LYS A 2 -19.15 16.29 -39.54
C LYS A 2 -18.45 15.39 -38.52
N ILE A 3 -19.32 14.57 -37.91
CA ILE A 3 -19.17 13.29 -37.21
C ILE A 3 -18.44 12.26 -38.11
N ARG A 4 -17.55 11.47 -37.49
CA ARG A 4 -17.29 10.10 -37.97
C ARG A 4 -17.26 9.15 -36.78
N LEU A 5 -18.33 8.35 -36.68
CA LEU A 5 -18.37 7.07 -35.99
C LEU A 5 -17.43 6.08 -36.68
N GLY A 6 -16.67 5.32 -35.93
CA GLY A 6 -15.96 4.13 -36.36
C GLY A 6 -16.24 3.00 -35.37
N LEU A 7 -17.24 2.18 -35.71
CA LEU A 7 -17.49 0.85 -35.13
C LEU A 7 -16.47 -0.11 -35.74
N ILE A 8 -15.77 -0.86 -34.93
CA ILE A 8 -15.17 -2.15 -35.34
C ILE A 8 -15.47 -3.17 -34.23
N SER A 9 -16.24 -4.15 -34.69
CA SER A 9 -16.69 -5.40 -34.06
C SER A 9 -15.68 -6.50 -34.36
N TRP A 10 -15.85 -7.68 -33.70
CA TRP A 10 -15.24 -9.01 -33.93
C TRP A 10 -14.00 -9.31 -33.06
N ALA A 11 -13.83 -10.47 -32.46
CA ALA A 11 -14.37 -11.82 -32.75
C ALA A 11 -14.32 -12.70 -31.46
N THR A 12 -15.31 -13.53 -31.37
CA THR A 12 -15.43 -14.74 -30.53
C THR A 12 -14.39 -15.80 -30.92
N GLY A 13 -13.77 -16.45 -29.94
CA GLY A 13 -12.93 -17.64 -30.13
C GLY A 13 -13.27 -18.72 -29.09
N THR A 14 -13.82 -19.81 -29.59
CA THR A 14 -14.45 -20.96 -28.94
C THR A 14 -13.41 -22.03 -28.55
N LEU A 15 -13.60 -22.64 -27.38
CA LEU A 15 -13.49 -24.08 -27.03
C LEU A 15 -12.24 -24.89 -27.39
N MET A 16 -11.62 -25.55 -26.40
CA MET A 16 -11.31 -27.00 -26.47
C MET A 16 -11.18 -27.63 -25.07
N LEU A 17 -12.06 -28.57 -24.80
CA LEU A 17 -11.98 -29.62 -23.77
C LEU A 17 -10.95 -30.67 -24.21
N ALA A 18 -10.17 -31.17 -23.23
CA ALA A 18 -9.57 -32.50 -23.36
C ALA A 18 -9.59 -33.18 -21.98
N ALA A 19 -10.47 -34.13 -21.84
CA ALA A 19 -10.48 -35.13 -20.76
C ALA A 19 -9.65 -36.33 -21.21
N VAL A 20 -8.79 -36.81 -20.34
CA VAL A 20 -8.23 -38.18 -20.48
C VAL A 20 -8.30 -38.87 -19.11
N SER A 21 -9.21 -39.83 -19.03
CA SER A 21 -9.28 -40.87 -18.02
C SER A 21 -8.27 -41.97 -18.36
N SER A 22 -7.57 -42.50 -17.38
CA SER A 22 -6.94 -43.79 -17.49
C SER A 22 -7.03 -44.53 -16.14
N CYS A 23 -7.92 -45.51 -16.09
CA CYS A 23 -7.93 -46.57 -15.10
C CYS A 23 -6.88 -47.63 -15.46
N GLY A 24 -6.14 -48.11 -14.50
CA GLY A 24 -5.31 -49.30 -14.61
C GLY A 24 -5.28 -50.02 -13.27
N ALA A 25 -6.11 -51.04 -13.11
CA ALA A 25 -6.06 -51.98 -12.01
C ALA A 25 -5.04 -53.07 -12.31
N SER A 26 -4.26 -53.48 -11.36
CA SER A 26 -3.68 -54.83 -11.27
C SER A 26 -3.42 -55.17 -9.81
N ASP A 27 -4.13 -56.21 -9.33
CA ASP A 27 -3.94 -56.95 -8.10
C ASP A 27 -2.58 -57.64 -8.04
N THR A 28 -1.93 -57.58 -6.91
CA THR A 28 -1.10 -58.69 -6.35
C THR A 28 -0.80 -58.40 -4.87
N ASP A 29 -1.35 -59.20 -3.98
CA ASP A 29 -1.06 -59.36 -2.55
C ASP A 29 -0.20 -60.59 -2.33
N PRO A 30 0.36 -60.89 -1.12
CA PRO A 30 1.11 -60.17 -0.11
C PRO A 30 2.50 -60.82 0.18
N PRO A 31 3.26 -60.55 1.23
CA PRO A 31 3.02 -60.89 2.63
C PRO A 31 3.51 -59.83 3.67
N PRO A 32 3.21 -60.03 4.97
CA PRO A 32 3.33 -59.03 6.01
C PRO A 32 4.77 -58.90 6.53
N ASN A 33 5.22 -57.68 6.71
CA ASN A 33 6.39 -57.43 7.52
C ASN A 33 6.15 -56.26 8.49
N SER A 34 6.54 -56.50 9.69
CA SER A 34 6.40 -55.79 10.94
C SER A 34 6.64 -54.27 10.87
N GLU A 35 5.79 -53.54 11.56
CA GLU A 35 5.95 -52.13 11.93
C GLU A 35 7.31 -51.80 12.57
N PRO A 36 7.78 -50.57 12.36
CA PRO A 36 8.03 -49.70 13.48
C PRO A 36 7.11 -48.49 13.44
N SER A 37 6.36 -48.34 14.53
CA SER A 37 5.52 -47.21 14.88
C SER A 37 6.34 -45.90 14.71
N SER A 38 6.15 -45.21 13.59
CA SER A 38 6.73 -43.89 13.38
C SER A 38 5.82 -42.89 14.07
N ALA A 39 6.20 -42.49 15.29
CA ALA A 39 5.60 -41.36 15.98
C ALA A 39 5.71 -40.14 15.08
N SER A 40 4.57 -39.72 14.56
CA SER A 40 4.44 -38.41 13.85
C SER A 40 4.86 -37.32 14.84
N PRO A 41 5.84 -36.48 14.49
CA PRO A 41 6.15 -35.35 15.34
C PRO A 41 4.93 -34.41 15.36
N THR A 42 4.29 -34.31 16.53
CA THR A 42 3.27 -33.30 16.81
C THR A 42 3.97 -31.93 16.64
N ALA A 43 3.66 -31.28 15.55
CA ALA A 43 4.13 -29.89 15.33
C ALA A 43 3.64 -29.05 16.52
N PRO A 44 4.50 -28.21 17.12
CA PRO A 44 4.06 -27.32 18.18
C PRO A 44 3.01 -26.37 17.60
N THR A 45 1.79 -26.46 18.06
CA THR A 45 0.75 -25.47 17.80
C THR A 45 1.20 -24.18 18.46
N THR A 46 1.80 -23.27 17.70
CA THR A 46 2.15 -21.95 18.17
C THR A 46 0.83 -21.23 18.45
N SER A 47 0.43 -21.20 19.71
CA SER A 47 -0.73 -20.41 20.18
C SER A 47 -0.36 -18.95 19.90
N ALA A 48 -0.97 -18.34 18.89
CA ALA A 48 -0.78 -16.93 18.61
C ALA A 48 -1.27 -16.15 19.85
N THR A 49 -0.39 -15.37 20.47
CA THR A 49 -0.76 -14.44 21.54
C THR A 49 -1.81 -13.48 20.97
N PRO A 50 -2.94 -13.26 21.63
CA PRO A 50 -3.94 -12.32 21.15
C PRO A 50 -3.33 -10.94 21.02
N THR A 51 -3.34 -10.39 19.82
CA THR A 51 -2.85 -9.03 19.50
C THR A 51 -3.73 -8.01 20.21
N SER A 52 -3.15 -7.10 20.98
CA SER A 52 -3.93 -6.03 21.60
C SER A 52 -4.56 -5.11 20.54
N PRO A 53 -5.69 -4.44 20.83
CA PRO A 53 -6.26 -3.46 19.90
C PRO A 53 -5.25 -2.37 19.47
N SER A 54 -4.37 -1.96 20.36
CA SER A 54 -3.31 -0.98 20.06
C SER A 54 -2.25 -1.57 19.12
N ASP A 55 -1.88 -2.83 19.27
CA ASP A 55 -0.92 -3.50 18.39
C ASP A 55 -1.52 -3.69 17.00
N ALA A 56 -2.80 -4.08 16.93
CA ALA A 56 -3.52 -4.19 15.67
C ALA A 56 -3.58 -2.84 14.95
N ALA A 57 -4.00 -1.77 15.64
CA ALA A 57 -4.04 -0.42 15.08
C ALA A 57 -2.66 0.06 14.61
N THR A 58 -1.59 -0.26 15.35
CA THR A 58 -0.21 0.04 14.97
C THR A 58 0.18 -0.65 13.66
N ALA A 59 -0.10 -1.94 13.54
CA ALA A 59 0.20 -2.72 12.34
C ALA A 59 -0.58 -2.20 11.12
N ASP A 60 -1.88 -1.96 11.29
CA ASP A 60 -2.76 -1.50 10.21
C ASP A 60 -2.41 -0.09 9.75
N ALA A 61 -2.17 0.85 10.69
CA ALA A 61 -1.75 2.21 10.36
C ALA A 61 -0.37 2.25 9.69
N THR A 62 0.57 1.40 10.12
CA THR A 62 1.88 1.26 9.48
C THR A 62 1.75 0.76 8.04
N SER A 63 0.87 -0.22 7.81
CA SER A 63 0.56 -0.72 6.47
C SER A 63 -0.10 0.36 5.60
N ALA A 64 -1.01 1.15 6.17
CA ALA A 64 -1.67 2.26 5.48
C ALA A 64 -0.67 3.33 5.04
N VAL A 65 0.33 3.68 5.86
CA VAL A 65 1.40 4.60 5.47
C VAL A 65 2.21 4.05 4.31
N ARG A 66 2.62 2.79 4.33
CA ARG A 66 3.37 2.18 3.22
C ARG A 66 2.57 2.20 1.92
N ASN A 67 1.30 1.82 1.99
CA ASN A 67 0.40 1.86 0.84
C ASN A 67 0.20 3.30 0.31
N TYR A 68 0.12 4.29 1.20
CA TYR A 68 0.04 5.69 0.82
C TYR A 68 1.24 6.12 -0.04
N PHE A 69 2.48 5.79 0.35
CA PHE A 69 3.68 6.11 -0.44
C PHE A 69 3.63 5.44 -1.82
N THR A 70 3.28 4.15 -1.88
CA THR A 70 3.15 3.42 -3.14
C THR A 70 2.13 4.08 -4.07
N VAL A 71 0.93 4.39 -3.58
CA VAL A 71 -0.13 5.01 -4.40
C VAL A 71 0.27 6.42 -4.85
N VAL A 72 0.94 7.20 -4.00
CA VAL A 72 1.42 8.55 -4.39
C VAL A 72 2.48 8.46 -5.46
N ASP A 73 3.44 7.57 -5.33
CA ASP A 73 4.49 7.35 -6.36
C ASP A 73 3.89 6.90 -7.69
N ASP A 74 2.96 5.94 -7.68
CA ASP A 74 2.26 5.48 -8.88
C ASP A 74 1.50 6.62 -9.58
N LEU A 75 0.80 7.44 -8.81
CA LEU A 75 0.05 8.57 -9.36
C LEU A 75 0.92 9.69 -9.91
N ARG A 76 2.13 9.85 -9.41
CA ARG A 76 3.11 10.85 -9.88
C ARG A 76 3.91 10.35 -11.08
N SER A 77 4.13 9.04 -11.17
CA SER A 77 4.82 8.43 -12.33
C SER A 77 3.91 8.22 -13.53
N GLU A 78 2.61 7.97 -13.30
CA GLU A 78 1.62 7.66 -14.33
C GLU A 78 0.55 8.76 -14.44
N PRO A 79 0.82 9.87 -15.19
CA PRO A 79 -0.08 11.03 -15.23
C PRO A 79 -1.48 10.74 -15.80
N ALA A 80 -1.65 9.67 -16.59
CA ALA A 80 -2.94 9.25 -17.14
C ALA A 80 -3.86 8.59 -16.10
N THR A 81 -3.31 8.12 -14.98
CA THR A 81 -4.06 7.41 -13.94
C THR A 81 -4.95 8.38 -13.15
N GLY A 82 -6.21 7.99 -12.93
CA GLY A 82 -7.17 8.82 -12.20
C GLY A 82 -6.83 8.94 -10.71
N LEU A 83 -7.08 10.12 -10.12
CA LEU A 83 -6.76 10.43 -8.71
C LEU A 83 -7.69 9.76 -7.68
N LYS A 84 -8.67 8.96 -8.11
CA LYS A 84 -9.61 8.29 -7.18
C LYS A 84 -8.91 7.41 -6.14
N GLN A 85 -7.78 6.82 -6.50
CA GLN A 85 -6.99 5.97 -5.61
C GLN A 85 -6.49 6.71 -4.36
N LEU A 86 -6.24 8.03 -4.44
CA LEU A 86 -5.83 8.82 -3.27
C LEU A 86 -6.82 8.73 -2.11
N LYS A 87 -8.13 8.66 -2.39
CA LYS A 87 -9.17 8.59 -1.36
C LYS A 87 -9.16 7.28 -0.57
N ALA A 88 -8.53 6.24 -1.11
CA ALA A 88 -8.36 4.98 -0.41
C ALA A 88 -7.21 5.02 0.61
N VAL A 89 -6.24 5.92 0.43
CA VAL A 89 -5.01 5.96 1.24
C VAL A 89 -4.82 7.27 2.01
N ALA A 90 -5.51 8.34 1.62
CA ALA A 90 -5.43 9.65 2.27
C ALA A 90 -6.82 10.24 2.54
N THR A 91 -6.90 11.11 3.53
CA THR A 91 -8.11 11.84 3.92
C THR A 91 -7.75 13.24 4.42
N GLY A 92 -8.76 14.09 4.66
CA GLY A 92 -8.58 15.39 5.28
C GLY A 92 -7.56 16.29 4.57
N ALA A 93 -6.70 16.92 5.35
CA ALA A 93 -5.72 17.88 4.85
C ALA A 93 -4.67 17.22 3.93
N GLN A 94 -4.25 15.98 4.24
CA GLN A 94 -3.27 15.26 3.43
C GLN A 94 -3.80 14.94 2.04
N LEU A 95 -5.04 14.48 1.93
CA LEU A 95 -5.68 14.22 0.65
C LEU A 95 -5.66 15.48 -0.24
N ASN A 96 -6.10 16.62 0.32
CA ASN A 96 -6.16 17.87 -0.41
C ASN A 96 -4.78 18.37 -0.86
N ALA A 97 -3.79 18.27 0.01
CA ALA A 97 -2.42 18.71 -0.27
C ALA A 97 -1.80 17.90 -1.42
N VAL A 98 -1.89 16.57 -1.34
CA VAL A 98 -1.29 15.68 -2.35
C VAL A 98 -2.06 15.73 -3.68
N GLU A 99 -3.39 15.78 -3.63
CA GLU A 99 -4.19 15.94 -4.85
C GLU A 99 -3.83 17.24 -5.57
N THR A 100 -3.68 18.35 -4.84
CA THR A 100 -3.28 19.66 -5.40
C THR A 100 -1.88 19.59 -5.99
N LEU A 101 -0.92 18.98 -5.30
CA LEU A 101 0.45 18.80 -5.80
C LEU A 101 0.47 18.01 -7.11
N ILE A 102 -0.20 16.86 -7.16
CA ILE A 102 -0.20 15.99 -8.35
C ILE A 102 -0.90 16.70 -9.52
N ARG A 103 -2.03 17.37 -9.28
CA ARG A 103 -2.71 18.14 -10.33
C ARG A 103 -1.82 19.22 -10.92
N ARG A 104 -1.09 19.95 -10.07
CA ARG A 104 -0.14 20.97 -10.52
C ARG A 104 0.96 20.37 -11.36
N GLN A 105 1.63 19.32 -10.89
CA GLN A 105 2.69 18.62 -11.62
C GLN A 105 2.23 18.15 -13.01
N ARG A 106 1.05 17.53 -13.07
CA ARG A 106 0.45 17.10 -14.34
C ARG A 106 0.12 18.25 -15.27
N GLY A 107 -0.40 19.36 -14.74
CA GLY A 107 -0.67 20.59 -15.51
C GLY A 107 0.59 21.21 -16.12
N GLU A 108 1.72 21.06 -15.44
CA GLU A 108 3.04 21.51 -15.91
C GLU A 108 3.74 20.49 -16.82
N GLY A 109 3.12 19.33 -17.06
CA GLY A 109 3.68 18.23 -17.84
C GLY A 109 4.83 17.50 -17.15
N GLN A 110 4.89 17.58 -15.82
CA GLN A 110 5.90 16.92 -15.01
C GLN A 110 5.46 15.50 -14.64
N ARG A 111 6.44 14.62 -14.50
CA ARG A 111 6.24 13.23 -14.00
C ARG A 111 7.41 12.81 -13.14
N GLN A 112 7.12 11.96 -12.17
CA GLN A 112 8.13 11.31 -11.34
C GLN A 112 8.70 10.08 -12.05
N THR A 113 9.98 9.79 -11.79
CA THR A 113 10.60 8.48 -12.03
C THR A 113 11.25 7.99 -10.75
N GLY A 114 11.41 6.68 -10.61
CA GLY A 114 11.84 6.07 -9.36
C GLY A 114 10.74 6.09 -8.29
N THR A 115 11.04 5.51 -7.14
CA THR A 115 10.11 5.33 -6.01
C THR A 115 10.72 5.83 -4.72
N THR A 116 9.88 6.40 -3.87
CA THR A 116 10.26 6.83 -2.52
C THR A 116 10.44 5.60 -1.63
N ALA A 117 11.62 5.43 -1.05
CA ALA A 117 11.85 4.39 -0.04
C ALA A 117 11.46 4.90 1.36
N ILE A 118 11.03 4.00 2.21
CA ILE A 118 10.82 4.24 3.63
C ILE A 118 11.96 3.56 4.38
N SER A 119 12.95 4.35 4.82
CA SER A 119 14.11 3.86 5.54
C SER A 119 13.78 3.49 6.98
N GLU A 120 12.88 4.22 7.61
CA GLU A 120 12.49 3.99 9.01
C GLU A 120 11.05 4.42 9.28
N LEU A 121 10.37 3.68 10.16
CA LEU A 121 9.05 3.99 10.69
C LEU A 121 9.10 3.91 12.23
N LYS A 122 8.69 4.98 12.90
CA LYS A 122 8.61 5.05 14.37
C LYS A 122 7.20 5.44 14.80
N VAL A 123 6.46 4.52 15.39
CA VAL A 123 5.17 4.84 16.02
C VAL A 123 5.43 5.67 17.27
N GLN A 124 4.79 6.82 17.36
CA GLN A 124 4.94 7.77 18.44
C GLN A 124 3.80 7.65 19.46
N SER A 125 2.58 7.46 18.98
CA SER A 125 1.41 7.29 19.83
C SER A 125 0.29 6.57 19.11
N VAL A 126 -0.55 5.89 19.89
CA VAL A 126 -1.79 5.25 19.46
C VAL A 126 -2.90 5.81 20.35
N ASN A 127 -3.94 6.34 19.75
CA ASN A 127 -5.16 6.76 20.40
C ASN A 127 -6.34 6.02 19.77
N LEU A 128 -7.10 5.27 20.54
CA LEU A 128 -8.26 4.51 20.10
C LEU A 128 -9.59 5.16 20.54
N ASP A 129 -9.58 6.42 20.98
CA ASP A 129 -10.81 7.15 21.31
C ASP A 129 -11.67 7.29 20.06
N ASN A 130 -12.86 6.72 20.12
CA ASN A 130 -13.91 6.78 19.10
C ASN A 130 -15.25 7.22 19.73
N SER A 131 -15.17 8.02 20.79
CA SER A 131 -16.34 8.40 21.59
C SER A 131 -17.26 9.42 20.91
N ASP A 132 -16.72 10.20 19.96
CA ASP A 132 -17.47 11.25 19.26
C ASP A 132 -16.88 11.49 17.86
N PRO A 133 -17.11 10.55 16.91
CA PRO A 133 -16.56 10.64 15.56
C PRO A 133 -16.98 11.89 14.79
N ASP A 134 -18.19 12.37 15.04
CA ASP A 134 -18.72 13.57 14.38
C ASP A 134 -18.00 14.84 14.84
N ALA A 135 -17.51 14.87 16.08
CA ALA A 135 -16.63 15.91 16.59
C ALA A 135 -15.15 15.65 16.32
N GLY A 136 -14.81 14.64 15.52
CA GLY A 136 -13.43 14.30 15.13
C GLY A 136 -12.67 13.47 16.16
N LYS A 137 -13.31 12.93 17.19
CA LYS A 137 -12.71 11.96 18.11
C LYS A 137 -12.74 10.58 17.48
N VAL A 138 -11.78 10.34 16.62
CA VAL A 138 -11.60 9.08 15.90
C VAL A 138 -10.26 8.46 16.26
N PRO A 139 -10.11 7.13 16.17
CA PRO A 139 -8.83 6.47 16.36
C PRO A 139 -7.74 7.03 15.45
N THR A 140 -6.57 7.28 16.05
CA THR A 140 -5.40 7.83 15.35
C THR A 140 -4.13 7.15 15.79
N VAL A 141 -3.18 7.04 14.86
CA VAL A 141 -1.80 6.63 15.12
C VAL A 141 -0.87 7.69 14.56
N ALA A 142 0.02 8.23 15.39
CA ALA A 142 1.07 9.13 14.95
C ALA A 142 2.34 8.34 14.63
N ILE A 143 2.86 8.50 13.40
CA ILE A 143 4.01 7.75 12.89
C ILE A 143 5.02 8.71 12.31
N ASP A 144 6.25 8.70 12.80
CA ASP A 144 7.38 9.36 12.17
C ASP A 144 7.96 8.45 11.09
N VAL A 145 8.04 8.98 9.89
CA VAL A 145 8.56 8.30 8.71
C VAL A 145 9.85 8.97 8.26
N CYS A 146 10.92 8.20 8.21
CA CYS A 146 12.10 8.57 7.46
C CYS A 146 11.92 8.13 6.01
N TRP A 147 11.84 9.08 5.11
CA TRP A 147 11.75 8.82 3.67
C TRP A 147 13.10 9.06 2.99
N ASP A 148 13.35 8.32 1.91
CA ASP A 148 14.51 8.44 1.04
C ASP A 148 14.04 8.61 -0.41
N VAL A 149 14.42 9.72 -1.02
CA VAL A 149 14.11 10.07 -2.41
C VAL A 149 15.36 10.14 -3.29
N SER A 150 16.47 9.55 -2.85
CA SER A 150 17.74 9.54 -3.62
C SER A 150 17.60 8.90 -5.01
N LYS A 151 16.66 7.96 -5.15
CA LYS A 151 16.34 7.30 -6.43
C LYS A 151 15.15 7.93 -7.16
N VAL A 152 14.60 9.03 -6.64
CA VAL A 152 13.46 9.73 -7.23
C VAL A 152 13.95 10.92 -8.04
N ASP A 153 13.49 11.00 -9.29
CA ASP A 153 13.66 12.18 -10.13
C ASP A 153 12.29 12.73 -10.55
N VAL A 154 12.25 13.99 -10.92
CA VAL A 154 11.08 14.65 -11.51
C VAL A 154 11.49 15.24 -12.84
N LEU A 155 10.85 14.75 -13.88
CA LEU A 155 11.13 15.17 -15.26
C LEU A 155 10.08 16.18 -15.74
N ASP A 156 10.53 17.15 -16.51
CA ASP A 156 9.65 18.07 -17.23
C ASP A 156 9.05 17.41 -18.50
N LYS A 157 8.27 18.18 -19.26
CA LYS A 157 7.66 17.73 -20.53
C LYS A 157 8.67 17.37 -21.63
N ARG A 158 9.94 17.78 -21.49
CA ARG A 158 11.04 17.45 -22.42
C ARG A 158 11.83 16.21 -21.97
N GLY A 159 11.52 15.70 -20.78
CA GLY A 159 12.23 14.59 -20.16
C GLY A 159 13.51 14.99 -19.43
N GLU A 160 13.71 16.29 -19.18
CA GLU A 160 14.85 16.80 -18.44
C GLU A 160 14.53 16.86 -16.95
N SER A 161 15.50 16.50 -16.10
CA SER A 161 15.36 16.60 -14.64
C SER A 161 15.21 18.06 -14.20
N ILE A 162 14.23 18.30 -13.32
CA ILE A 162 14.00 19.59 -12.67
C ILE A 162 14.29 19.54 -11.17
N VAL A 163 14.87 18.46 -10.70
CA VAL A 163 15.26 18.31 -9.30
C VAL A 163 16.49 19.14 -9.01
N SER A 164 16.45 19.94 -7.95
CA SER A 164 17.62 20.69 -7.51
C SER A 164 18.76 19.75 -7.11
N PRO A 165 20.00 19.97 -7.57
CA PRO A 165 21.15 19.15 -7.19
C PRO A 165 21.47 19.21 -5.68
N ASN A 166 20.95 20.22 -4.99
CA ASN A 166 21.12 20.39 -3.54
C ASN A 166 19.88 19.93 -2.73
N ARG A 167 18.93 19.21 -3.37
CA ARG A 167 17.79 18.66 -2.66
C ARG A 167 18.28 17.64 -1.63
N PRO A 168 17.81 17.73 -0.36
CA PRO A 168 18.03 16.63 0.60
C PRO A 168 17.40 15.34 0.08
N ASP A 169 18.16 14.25 0.11
CA ASP A 169 17.68 12.93 -0.32
C ASP A 169 16.84 12.23 0.75
N THR A 170 17.03 12.58 2.01
CA THR A 170 16.29 11.97 3.13
C THR A 170 15.73 13.05 4.05
N GLY A 171 14.64 12.70 4.73
CA GLY A 171 14.01 13.58 5.71
C GLY A 171 12.99 12.85 6.56
N TRP A 172 12.44 13.57 7.53
CA TRP A 172 11.45 13.05 8.45
C TRP A 172 10.13 13.79 8.32
N THR A 173 9.05 13.03 8.22
CA THR A 173 7.69 13.58 8.29
C THR A 173 6.90 12.79 9.33
N ARG A 174 6.21 13.49 10.23
CA ARG A 174 5.20 12.89 11.11
C ARG A 174 3.88 12.82 10.39
N TYR A 175 3.37 11.62 10.23
CA TYR A 175 2.02 11.40 9.71
C TYR A 175 1.06 11.08 10.86
N THR A 176 -0.16 11.67 10.79
CA THR A 176 -1.29 11.19 11.57
C THR A 176 -2.13 10.32 10.66
N VAL A 177 -2.26 9.06 11.02
CA VAL A 177 -3.12 8.09 10.34
C VAL A 177 -4.40 7.96 11.16
N ALA A 178 -5.56 8.13 10.52
CA ALA A 178 -6.85 8.13 11.19
C ALA A 178 -7.81 7.11 10.57
N ASN A 179 -8.69 6.56 11.40
CA ASN A 179 -9.77 5.67 10.94
C ASN A 179 -11.13 6.26 11.31
N TYR A 180 -11.75 6.95 10.36
CA TYR A 180 -13.10 7.55 10.52
C TYR A 180 -14.22 6.52 10.44
N GLU A 181 -13.92 5.30 10.04
CA GLU A 181 -14.87 4.20 9.90
C GLU A 181 -14.64 3.11 10.97
N TYR A 182 -13.95 3.41 12.05
CA TYR A 182 -13.41 2.44 12.99
C TYR A 182 -14.46 1.48 13.56
N ALA A 183 -15.65 1.97 13.87
CA ALA A 183 -16.74 1.13 14.38
C ALA A 183 -17.19 0.05 13.36
N ALA A 184 -17.15 0.35 12.07
CA ALA A 184 -17.58 -0.54 11.00
C ALA A 184 -16.40 -1.29 10.36
N ASN A 185 -15.23 -0.66 10.35
CA ASN A 185 -14.04 -1.19 9.68
C ASN A 185 -12.77 -0.87 10.50
N PRO A 186 -12.54 -1.58 11.61
CA PRO A 186 -11.44 -1.29 12.53
C PRO A 186 -10.06 -1.53 11.91
N THR A 187 -9.94 -2.42 10.93
CA THR A 187 -8.66 -2.78 10.30
C THR A 187 -8.42 -2.07 8.97
N GLY A 188 -9.41 -1.97 8.10
CA GLY A 188 -9.26 -1.45 6.73
C GLY A 188 -9.51 0.04 6.54
N GLY A 189 -10.01 0.75 7.56
CA GLY A 189 -10.41 2.17 7.47
C GLY A 189 -9.30 3.18 7.68
N TRP A 190 -8.05 2.76 7.89
CA TRP A 190 -6.91 3.63 8.17
C TRP A 190 -6.43 4.39 6.93
N ARG A 191 -6.34 5.72 7.04
CA ARG A 191 -5.88 6.62 5.96
C ARG A 191 -4.99 7.71 6.53
N VAL A 192 -4.01 8.16 5.76
CA VAL A 192 -3.15 9.28 6.15
C VAL A 192 -3.96 10.58 6.12
N ALA A 193 -4.12 11.22 7.28
CA ALA A 193 -4.96 12.41 7.45
C ALA A 193 -4.16 13.72 7.41
N THR A 194 -2.94 13.72 7.99
CA THR A 194 -2.03 14.88 7.98
C THR A 194 -0.58 14.43 7.84
N GLY A 195 0.27 15.31 7.33
CA GLY A 195 1.72 15.18 7.33
C GLY A 195 2.36 16.47 7.80
N GLN A 196 3.38 16.39 8.63
CA GLN A 196 4.16 17.50 9.13
C GLN A 196 5.65 17.16 9.07
N ASP A 197 6.42 17.95 8.35
CA ASP A 197 7.86 17.78 8.29
C ASP A 197 8.49 18.07 9.65
N LEU A 198 9.50 17.30 10.00
CA LEU A 198 10.20 17.40 11.27
C LEU A 198 11.61 17.91 11.05
N GLU A 199 11.99 18.92 11.84
CA GLU A 199 13.36 19.40 11.92
C GLU A 199 14.22 18.41 12.72
N LYS A 200 14.64 17.33 12.07
CA LYS A 200 15.51 16.30 12.64
C LYS A 200 16.73 16.10 11.73
N THR A 201 17.83 15.62 12.32
CA THR A 201 18.96 15.12 11.53
C THR A 201 18.45 14.12 10.48
N PRO A 202 18.82 14.28 9.20
CA PRO A 202 18.44 13.33 8.16
C PRO A 202 18.79 11.91 8.56
N CYS A 203 17.93 10.98 8.21
CA CYS A 203 18.18 9.55 8.43
C CYS A 203 19.16 9.00 7.40
N ALA A 204 19.69 7.82 7.64
CA ALA A 204 20.51 7.13 6.65
C ALA A 204 19.67 6.80 5.42
N ALA A 205 20.27 6.97 4.24
CA ALA A 205 19.67 6.53 2.97
C ALA A 205 19.52 5.00 2.94
N SER A 206 18.57 4.51 2.16
CA SER A 206 18.23 3.09 2.01
C SER A 206 19.05 2.41 0.94
#